data_7106c80491880d22d1727e383a154017
#
_entry.id   7106c80491880d22d1727e383a154017
#
_cell.length_a   1.000
_cell.length_b   1.000
_cell.length_c   1.000
_cell.angle_alpha   90.00
_cell.angle_beta   90.00
_cell.angle_gamma   90.00
#
_symmetry.space_group_name_H-M   'P 1'
#
loop_
_entity.id
_entity.type
_entity.pdbx_description
1 polymer ?
#
loop_
_entity_poly.entity_id
_entity_poly.type
_entity_poly.pdbx_seq_one_letter_code
_entity_poly.pdbx_strand_id
1 'polypeptide(L)'
;MLTADAHQHYQPDPDVLRGRVIAVTGAGSGVGRAVALAAAAHGAELILIGRTVSRLEEVHSLIAALQRSEASIAPLDLERAIARDYDELAAALQTRYGRLDGLVHSAGLLGSPAPIEHYDVPTWCRVLHVNLTAAFALTQVLLPALRASADASIIFTSAGIARRPRAFWGAYAVSKCGIEALSRTLADELEHSGHVRVNALNPGPVRTRMRAQAFPAEDPSQLLLPEQIVPPYLWLLGPASHGVNGRSLDCQPSGERA
;
A
#
# COMPACT_ATOMS: atom_id res chain seq x y z
N MET A 1 -0.21 -25.75 -9.54
CA MET A 1 0.79 -24.70 -9.81
C MET A 1 0.04 -23.43 -10.16
N LEU A 2 0.11 -22.36 -9.36
CA LEU A 2 -0.43 -21.06 -9.73
C LEU A 2 0.42 -20.55 -10.90
N THR A 3 -0.22 -20.20 -12.01
CA THR A 3 0.47 -19.52 -13.12
C THR A 3 1.02 -18.20 -12.63
N ALA A 4 2.20 -17.78 -13.11
CA ALA A 4 2.92 -16.60 -12.62
C ALA A 4 2.08 -15.30 -12.58
N ASP A 5 1.00 -15.23 -13.38
CA ASP A 5 0.17 -14.05 -13.59
C ASP A 5 -1.29 -14.21 -13.11
N ALA A 6 -1.60 -15.31 -12.39
CA ALA A 6 -2.98 -15.59 -11.93
C ALA A 6 -3.59 -14.44 -11.10
N HIS A 7 -2.76 -13.69 -10.37
CA HIS A 7 -3.17 -12.55 -9.58
C HIS A 7 -3.65 -11.35 -10.42
N GLN A 8 -3.17 -11.18 -11.65
CA GLN A 8 -3.54 -10.06 -12.53
C GLN A 8 -4.97 -10.21 -13.08
N HIS A 9 -5.45 -11.43 -13.19
CA HIS A 9 -6.79 -11.78 -13.69
C HIS A 9 -7.71 -12.29 -12.57
N TYR A 10 -7.35 -12.04 -11.32
CA TYR A 10 -8.12 -12.50 -10.18
C TYR A 10 -9.51 -11.88 -10.17
N GLN A 11 -10.51 -12.74 -10.04
CA GLN A 11 -11.90 -12.33 -9.85
C GLN A 11 -12.27 -12.67 -8.41
N PRO A 12 -12.31 -11.66 -7.53
CA PRO A 12 -12.59 -11.89 -6.12
C PRO A 12 -14.06 -12.27 -5.90
N ASP A 13 -14.28 -13.21 -4.99
CA ASP A 13 -15.61 -13.45 -4.43
C ASP A 13 -16.11 -12.17 -3.73
N PRO A 14 -17.39 -11.81 -3.84
CA PRO A 14 -17.95 -10.62 -3.18
C PRO A 14 -17.68 -10.53 -1.68
N ASP A 15 -17.46 -11.63 -0.99
CA ASP A 15 -17.24 -11.71 0.45
C ASP A 15 -15.82 -12.18 0.83
N VAL A 16 -14.87 -12.18 -0.10
CA VAL A 16 -13.52 -12.72 0.09
C VAL A 16 -12.74 -12.10 1.25
N LEU A 17 -13.09 -10.89 1.66
CA LEU A 17 -12.47 -10.18 2.79
C LEU A 17 -13.41 -10.00 3.99
N ARG A 18 -14.56 -10.69 3.99
CA ARG A 18 -15.52 -10.58 5.10
C ARG A 18 -14.87 -10.92 6.44
N GLY A 19 -15.07 -10.04 7.43
CA GLY A 19 -14.54 -10.20 8.78
C GLY A 19 -13.05 -9.90 8.93
N ARG A 20 -12.37 -9.44 7.88
CA ARG A 20 -10.98 -8.98 7.94
C ARG A 20 -10.92 -7.49 8.29
N VAL A 21 -9.99 -7.12 9.15
CA VAL A 21 -9.66 -5.73 9.49
C VAL A 21 -8.43 -5.32 8.71
N ILE A 22 -8.55 -4.29 7.88
CA ILE A 22 -7.51 -3.89 6.94
C ILE A 22 -7.18 -2.40 7.09
N ALA A 23 -5.92 -2.09 7.37
CA ALA A 23 -5.40 -0.73 7.40
C ALA A 23 -4.78 -0.34 6.04
N VAL A 24 -5.11 0.86 5.55
CA VAL A 24 -4.59 1.37 4.28
C VAL A 24 -4.01 2.77 4.48
N THR A 25 -2.70 2.93 4.23
CA THR A 25 -2.06 4.26 4.22
C THR A 25 -2.29 4.95 2.87
N GLY A 26 -2.41 6.28 2.88
CA GLY A 26 -2.74 7.02 1.67
C GLY A 26 -4.16 6.77 1.16
N ALA A 27 -5.06 6.34 2.04
CA ALA A 27 -6.44 5.94 1.71
C ALA A 27 -7.30 7.05 1.09
N GLY A 28 -6.90 8.32 1.23
CA GLY A 28 -7.69 9.46 0.72
C GLY A 28 -7.55 9.73 -0.79
N SER A 29 -6.68 9.02 -1.54
CA SER A 29 -6.50 9.30 -2.98
C SER A 29 -5.83 8.16 -3.75
N GLY A 30 -5.95 8.17 -5.07
CA GLY A 30 -5.23 7.28 -5.99
C GLY A 30 -5.40 5.80 -5.67
N VAL A 31 -4.31 5.05 -5.70
CA VAL A 31 -4.31 3.60 -5.48
C VAL A 31 -4.83 3.24 -4.09
N GLY A 32 -4.39 3.95 -3.03
CA GLY A 32 -4.83 3.66 -1.67
C GLY A 32 -6.35 3.83 -1.49
N ARG A 33 -6.94 4.87 -2.10
CA ARG A 33 -8.40 5.07 -2.11
C ARG A 33 -9.12 3.93 -2.83
N ALA A 34 -8.65 3.56 -4.01
CA ALA A 34 -9.26 2.49 -4.79
C ALA A 34 -9.19 1.13 -4.05
N VAL A 35 -8.05 0.82 -3.43
CA VAL A 35 -7.89 -0.40 -2.61
C VAL A 35 -8.82 -0.39 -1.42
N ALA A 36 -8.94 0.74 -0.69
CA ALA A 36 -9.82 0.84 0.47
C ALA A 36 -11.29 0.62 0.09
N LEU A 37 -11.77 1.29 -0.97
CA LEU A 37 -13.14 1.14 -1.47
C LEU A 37 -13.43 -0.29 -1.95
N ALA A 38 -12.49 -0.89 -2.67
CA ALA A 38 -12.68 -2.25 -3.15
C ALA A 38 -12.62 -3.29 -2.02
N ALA A 39 -11.72 -3.15 -1.05
CA ALA A 39 -11.68 -4.04 0.11
C ALA A 39 -12.99 -3.95 0.93
N ALA A 40 -13.54 -2.74 1.11
CA ALA A 40 -14.84 -2.53 1.73
C ALA A 40 -15.98 -3.19 0.94
N ALA A 41 -15.98 -3.04 -0.38
CA ALA A 41 -16.98 -3.68 -1.25
C ALA A 41 -16.94 -5.22 -1.16
N HIS A 42 -15.81 -5.81 -0.73
CA HIS A 42 -15.63 -7.24 -0.52
C HIS A 42 -15.70 -7.66 0.96
N GLY A 43 -16.27 -6.79 1.82
CA GLY A 43 -16.64 -7.14 3.20
C GLY A 43 -15.58 -6.88 4.26
N ALA A 44 -14.45 -6.23 3.94
CA ALA A 44 -13.44 -5.88 4.94
C ALA A 44 -13.87 -4.66 5.78
N GLU A 45 -13.55 -4.66 7.06
CA GLU A 45 -13.55 -3.47 7.91
C GLU A 45 -12.28 -2.65 7.68
N LEU A 46 -12.41 -1.33 7.47
CA LEU A 46 -11.30 -0.48 7.02
C LEU A 46 -10.80 0.48 8.09
N ILE A 47 -9.47 0.65 8.12
CA ILE A 47 -8.79 1.72 8.84
C ILE A 47 -8.12 2.62 7.81
N LEU A 48 -8.71 3.81 7.62
CA LEU A 48 -8.28 4.77 6.62
C LEU A 48 -7.21 5.69 7.19
N ILE A 49 -5.95 5.44 6.84
CA ILE A 49 -4.80 6.20 7.35
C ILE A 49 -4.37 7.25 6.32
N GLY A 50 -4.25 8.51 6.73
CA GLY A 50 -3.76 9.58 5.88
C GLY A 50 -3.79 10.94 6.53
N ARG A 51 -3.17 11.94 5.90
CA ARG A 51 -3.00 13.29 6.48
C ARG A 51 -4.18 14.25 6.26
N THR A 52 -4.96 14.04 5.20
CA THR A 52 -6.03 14.98 4.79
C THR A 52 -7.37 14.43 5.23
N VAL A 53 -7.84 14.90 6.39
CA VAL A 53 -9.07 14.41 7.03
C VAL A 53 -10.27 14.46 6.08
N SER A 54 -10.51 15.57 5.39
CA SER A 54 -11.66 15.72 4.48
C SER A 54 -11.69 14.67 3.36
N ARG A 55 -10.52 14.23 2.86
CA ARG A 55 -10.45 13.15 1.86
C ARG A 55 -10.74 11.78 2.47
N LEU A 56 -10.34 11.56 3.72
CA LEU A 56 -10.67 10.33 4.43
C LEU A 56 -12.16 10.26 4.75
N GLU A 57 -12.77 11.40 5.11
CA GLU A 57 -14.23 11.51 5.34
C GLU A 57 -15.03 11.25 4.06
N GLU A 58 -14.55 11.72 2.91
CA GLU A 58 -15.14 11.37 1.60
C GLU A 58 -15.13 9.85 1.38
N VAL A 59 -13.97 9.20 1.57
CA VAL A 59 -13.84 7.74 1.40
C VAL A 59 -14.69 6.99 2.43
N HIS A 60 -14.69 7.43 3.67
CA HIS A 60 -15.53 6.87 4.73
C HIS A 60 -17.02 6.92 4.36
N SER A 61 -17.51 8.07 3.86
CA SER A 61 -18.89 8.22 3.43
C SER A 61 -19.26 7.31 2.26
N LEU A 62 -18.34 7.13 1.31
CA LEU A 62 -18.52 6.18 0.21
C LEU A 62 -18.59 4.73 0.69
N ILE A 63 -17.76 4.36 1.66
CA ILE A 63 -17.80 3.02 2.28
C ILE A 63 -19.12 2.81 3.04
N ALA A 64 -19.55 3.80 3.82
CA ALA A 64 -20.83 3.73 4.53
C ALA A 64 -22.03 3.54 3.58
N ALA A 65 -21.98 4.18 2.40
CA ALA A 65 -23.02 4.02 1.37
C ALA A 65 -23.09 2.61 0.77
N LEU A 66 -22.02 1.81 0.86
CA LEU A 66 -22.05 0.40 0.42
C LEU A 66 -22.92 -0.49 1.32
N GLN A 67 -23.15 -0.11 2.58
CA GLN A 67 -23.90 -0.87 3.60
C GLN A 67 -23.38 -2.32 3.78
N ARG A 68 -22.10 -2.55 3.56
CA ARG A 68 -21.46 -3.88 3.59
C ARG A 68 -20.31 -3.99 4.57
N SER A 69 -19.74 -2.86 4.94
CA SER A 69 -18.58 -2.81 5.83
C SER A 69 -18.54 -1.50 6.61
N GLU A 70 -17.73 -1.47 7.64
CA GLU A 70 -17.46 -0.28 8.42
C GLU A 70 -16.06 0.26 8.09
N ALA A 71 -15.86 1.54 8.36
CA ALA A 71 -14.55 2.16 8.28
C ALA A 71 -14.30 3.08 9.47
N SER A 72 -13.06 3.20 9.87
CA SER A 72 -12.60 4.22 10.81
C SER A 72 -11.55 5.12 10.15
N ILE A 73 -11.53 6.37 10.55
CA ILE A 73 -10.55 7.35 10.10
C ILE A 73 -9.44 7.46 11.14
N ALA A 74 -8.20 7.31 10.70
CA ALA A 74 -6.99 7.47 11.50
C ALA A 74 -6.10 8.55 10.87
N PRO A 75 -6.27 9.84 11.23
CA PRO A 75 -5.46 10.91 10.70
C PRO A 75 -4.01 10.74 11.16
N LEU A 76 -3.09 10.59 10.19
CA LEU A 76 -1.65 10.49 10.45
C LEU A 76 -0.88 11.14 9.31
N ASP A 77 -0.11 12.18 9.61
CA ASP A 77 0.82 12.79 8.65
C ASP A 77 2.17 12.09 8.75
N LEU A 78 2.42 11.13 7.86
CA LEU A 78 3.65 10.36 7.82
C LEU A 78 4.92 11.22 7.60
N GLU A 79 4.78 12.45 7.14
CA GLU A 79 5.90 13.38 6.98
C GLU A 79 6.34 13.99 8.32
N ARG A 80 5.41 14.11 9.27
CA ARG A 80 5.63 14.79 10.56
C ARG A 80 5.51 13.87 11.77
N ALA A 81 4.98 12.67 11.58
CA ALA A 81 4.75 11.72 12.64
C ALA A 81 6.05 11.39 13.39
N ILE A 82 5.97 11.39 14.71
CA ILE A 82 7.02 10.95 15.63
C ILE A 82 6.64 9.61 16.26
N ALA A 83 7.55 8.97 16.98
CA ALA A 83 7.33 7.64 17.56
C ALA A 83 6.00 7.56 18.35
N ARG A 84 5.70 8.58 19.14
CA ARG A 84 4.46 8.65 19.93
C ARG A 84 3.19 8.54 19.07
N ASP A 85 3.15 9.17 17.89
CA ASP A 85 1.96 9.16 17.03
C ASP A 85 1.70 7.75 16.50
N TYR A 86 2.75 6.98 16.19
CA TYR A 86 2.64 5.58 15.80
C TYR A 86 2.18 4.70 16.96
N ASP A 87 2.73 4.90 18.16
CA ASP A 87 2.35 4.15 19.36
C ASP A 87 0.88 4.40 19.75
N GLU A 88 0.42 5.66 19.69
CA GLU A 88 -0.98 6.03 19.95
C GLU A 88 -1.93 5.37 18.93
N LEU A 89 -1.55 5.37 17.65
CA LEU A 89 -2.32 4.66 16.62
C LEU A 89 -2.38 3.15 16.89
N ALA A 90 -1.26 2.52 17.18
CA ALA A 90 -1.20 1.08 17.48
C ALA A 90 -2.05 0.72 18.71
N ALA A 91 -1.99 1.51 19.77
CA ALA A 91 -2.79 1.30 20.98
C ALA A 91 -4.30 1.45 20.71
N ALA A 92 -4.70 2.44 19.91
CA ALA A 92 -6.10 2.62 19.50
C ALA A 92 -6.61 1.44 18.68
N LEU A 93 -5.81 0.94 17.71
CA LEU A 93 -6.16 -0.21 16.89
C LEU A 93 -6.24 -1.51 17.72
N GLN A 94 -5.27 -1.71 18.63
CA GLN A 94 -5.28 -2.86 19.55
C GLN A 94 -6.52 -2.87 20.43
N THR A 95 -6.90 -1.71 20.99
CA THR A 95 -8.08 -1.59 21.85
C THR A 95 -9.37 -1.85 21.10
N ARG A 96 -9.49 -1.36 19.87
CA ARG A 96 -10.73 -1.46 19.10
C ARG A 96 -10.90 -2.81 18.41
N TYR A 97 -9.83 -3.36 17.85
CA TYR A 97 -9.89 -4.52 16.95
C TYR A 97 -9.19 -5.76 17.49
N GLY A 98 -8.19 -5.62 18.36
CA GLY A 98 -7.40 -6.71 18.92
C GLY A 98 -6.47 -7.40 17.91
N ARG A 99 -6.74 -7.28 16.62
CA ARG A 99 -5.94 -7.84 15.52
C ARG A 99 -5.98 -6.97 14.27
N LEU A 100 -5.08 -7.24 13.34
CA LEU A 100 -5.06 -6.65 12.01
C LEU A 100 -4.80 -7.75 10.97
N ASP A 101 -5.71 -7.89 10.01
CA ASP A 101 -5.63 -8.96 8.99
C ASP A 101 -4.99 -8.47 7.69
N GLY A 102 -4.83 -7.15 7.51
CA GLY A 102 -4.16 -6.59 6.36
C GLY A 102 -3.57 -5.20 6.63
N LEU A 103 -2.38 -4.94 6.06
CA LEU A 103 -1.74 -3.63 6.09
C LEU A 103 -1.25 -3.27 4.69
N VAL A 104 -1.83 -2.22 4.09
CA VAL A 104 -1.44 -1.75 2.75
C VAL A 104 -0.73 -0.41 2.86
N HIS A 105 0.57 -0.42 2.57
CA HIS A 105 1.38 0.78 2.43
C HIS A 105 1.24 1.36 1.03
N SER A 106 0.32 2.33 0.85
CA SER A 106 0.10 3.01 -0.42
C SER A 106 0.42 4.51 -0.37
N ALA A 107 0.70 5.06 0.81
CA ALA A 107 1.19 6.44 0.93
C ALA A 107 2.57 6.59 0.29
N GLY A 108 2.79 7.73 -0.37
CA GLY A 108 4.09 8.03 -0.96
C GLY A 108 4.17 9.44 -1.54
N LEU A 109 5.41 9.91 -1.68
CA LEU A 109 5.79 11.16 -2.32
C LEU A 109 6.69 10.86 -3.51
N LEU A 110 6.49 11.59 -4.61
CA LEU A 110 7.36 11.51 -5.79
C LEU A 110 8.69 12.24 -5.56
N GLY A 111 8.64 13.37 -4.87
CA GLY A 111 9.73 14.33 -4.85
C GLY A 111 9.80 15.14 -6.17
N SER A 112 10.97 15.64 -6.49
CA SER A 112 11.23 16.41 -7.72
C SER A 112 12.24 15.65 -8.58
N PRO A 113 11.91 15.25 -9.82
CA PRO A 113 12.90 14.68 -10.73
C PRO A 113 14.05 15.67 -10.98
N ALA A 114 15.27 15.26 -10.64
CA ALA A 114 16.45 16.10 -10.80
C ALA A 114 17.72 15.22 -10.91
N PRO A 115 18.81 15.72 -11.54
CA PRO A 115 20.12 15.11 -11.45
C PRO A 115 20.56 14.98 -9.97
N ILE A 116 21.30 13.93 -9.64
CA ILE A 116 21.77 13.70 -8.26
C ILE A 116 22.58 14.88 -7.74
N GLU A 117 23.43 15.47 -8.56
CA GLU A 117 24.27 16.61 -8.20
C GLU A 117 23.49 17.88 -7.81
N HIS A 118 22.22 17.98 -8.24
CA HIS A 118 21.34 19.12 -7.98
C HIS A 118 20.12 18.75 -7.14
N TYR A 119 20.10 17.53 -6.60
CA TYR A 119 18.94 17.07 -5.83
C TYR A 119 18.89 17.79 -4.47
N ASP A 120 17.75 18.41 -4.17
CA ASP A 120 17.54 19.09 -2.90
C ASP A 120 17.54 18.09 -1.72
N VAL A 121 18.50 18.28 -0.79
CA VAL A 121 18.68 17.36 0.35
C VAL A 121 17.44 17.29 1.26
N PRO A 122 16.80 18.40 1.65
CA PRO A 122 15.54 18.34 2.38
C PRO A 122 14.44 17.53 1.67
N THR A 123 14.28 17.69 0.37
CA THR A 123 13.32 16.88 -0.43
C THR A 123 13.73 15.42 -0.47
N TRP A 124 15.02 15.11 -0.59
CA TRP A 124 15.54 13.74 -0.51
C TRP A 124 15.14 13.08 0.81
N CYS A 125 15.48 13.71 1.93
CA CYS A 125 15.17 13.19 3.27
C CYS A 125 13.65 13.00 3.46
N ARG A 126 12.85 13.94 3.00
CA ARG A 126 11.38 13.89 3.09
C ARG A 126 10.80 12.71 2.31
N VAL A 127 11.27 12.46 1.09
CA VAL A 127 10.79 11.34 0.27
C VAL A 127 11.19 10.01 0.90
N LEU A 128 12.43 9.85 1.35
CA LEU A 128 12.86 8.63 2.04
C LEU A 128 12.10 8.43 3.34
N HIS A 129 11.87 9.49 4.09
CA HIS A 129 11.12 9.41 5.34
C HIS A 129 9.69 8.90 5.09
N VAL A 130 8.93 9.54 4.22
CA VAL A 130 7.53 9.16 3.96
C VAL A 130 7.40 7.79 3.29
N ASN A 131 8.24 7.53 2.27
CA ASN A 131 8.06 6.32 1.46
C ASN A 131 8.64 5.07 2.10
N LEU A 132 9.67 5.19 2.95
CA LEU A 132 10.41 4.06 3.50
C LEU A 132 10.39 4.04 5.04
N THR A 133 10.90 5.09 5.70
CA THR A 133 11.05 5.11 7.17
C THR A 133 9.69 5.03 7.87
N ALA A 134 8.71 5.82 7.40
CA ALA A 134 7.37 5.80 7.97
C ALA A 134 6.65 4.45 7.73
N ALA A 135 6.86 3.82 6.58
CA ALA A 135 6.32 2.49 6.31
C ALA A 135 6.94 1.44 7.25
N PHE A 136 8.26 1.51 7.48
CA PHE A 136 8.94 0.69 8.48
C PHE A 136 8.37 0.92 9.89
N ALA A 137 8.34 2.18 10.36
CA ALA A 137 7.89 2.52 11.71
C ALA A 137 6.44 2.06 11.97
N LEU A 138 5.54 2.33 11.03
CA LEU A 138 4.15 1.90 11.13
C LEU A 138 4.02 0.36 11.13
N THR A 139 4.79 -0.34 10.30
CA THR A 139 4.81 -1.79 10.31
C THR A 139 5.28 -2.31 11.65
N GLN A 140 6.38 -1.76 12.21
CA GLN A 140 6.96 -2.19 13.47
C GLN A 140 5.94 -2.13 14.61
N VAL A 141 5.23 -1.02 14.78
CA VAL A 141 4.25 -0.86 15.87
C VAL A 141 2.98 -1.68 15.66
N LEU A 142 2.63 -2.02 14.41
CA LEU A 142 1.46 -2.84 14.08
C LEU A 142 1.74 -4.35 14.02
N LEU A 143 3.00 -4.79 14.05
CA LEU A 143 3.35 -6.21 14.04
C LEU A 143 2.66 -7.04 15.12
N PRO A 144 2.50 -6.59 16.37
CA PRO A 144 1.78 -7.35 17.38
C PRO A 144 0.32 -7.65 16.96
N ALA A 145 -0.38 -6.65 16.42
CA ALA A 145 -1.76 -6.82 15.93
C ALA A 145 -1.83 -7.74 14.69
N LEU A 146 -0.85 -7.64 13.77
CA LEU A 146 -0.73 -8.52 12.61
C LEU A 146 -0.46 -9.96 13.01
N ARG A 147 0.39 -10.18 14.02
CA ARG A 147 0.67 -11.52 14.57
C ARG A 147 -0.51 -12.12 15.34
N ALA A 148 -1.45 -11.31 15.81
CA ALA A 148 -2.68 -11.78 16.45
C ALA A 148 -3.72 -12.28 15.45
N SER A 149 -3.53 -12.04 14.15
CA SER A 149 -4.38 -12.59 13.09
C SER A 149 -3.96 -14.02 12.76
N ALA A 150 -4.93 -14.87 12.40
CA ALA A 150 -4.65 -16.21 11.89
C ALA A 150 -4.12 -16.23 10.45
N ASP A 151 -4.34 -15.14 9.69
CA ASP A 151 -3.87 -14.96 8.31
C ASP A 151 -3.74 -13.46 7.99
N ALA A 152 -2.58 -12.88 8.21
CA ALA A 152 -2.32 -11.48 7.91
C ALA A 152 -1.55 -11.30 6.60
N SER A 153 -1.78 -10.17 5.94
CA SER A 153 -1.07 -9.78 4.72
C SER A 153 -0.57 -8.34 4.79
N ILE A 154 0.72 -8.15 4.61
CA ILE A 154 1.36 -6.83 4.48
C ILE A 154 1.70 -6.62 3.01
N ILE A 155 1.21 -5.52 2.44
CA ILE A 155 1.46 -5.16 1.05
C ILE A 155 2.18 -3.81 1.00
N PHE A 156 3.40 -3.82 0.48
CA PHE A 156 4.13 -2.60 0.17
C PHE A 156 3.91 -2.21 -1.28
N THR A 157 3.26 -1.07 -1.52
CA THR A 157 3.12 -0.54 -2.90
C THR A 157 4.48 -0.07 -3.41
N SER A 158 5.04 -0.84 -4.33
CA SER A 158 6.30 -0.61 -5.02
C SER A 158 6.09 0.22 -6.30
N ALA A 159 7.05 0.19 -7.19
CA ALA A 159 7.01 0.77 -8.53
C ALA A 159 8.03 0.09 -9.44
N GLY A 160 7.83 0.11 -10.76
CA GLY A 160 8.78 -0.45 -11.71
C GLY A 160 10.20 0.13 -11.61
N ILE A 161 10.31 1.39 -11.17
CA ILE A 161 11.58 2.05 -10.91
C ILE A 161 12.42 1.39 -9.79
N ALA A 162 11.82 0.61 -8.90
CA ALA A 162 12.55 -0.14 -7.88
C ALA A 162 13.42 -1.26 -8.50
N ARG A 163 12.96 -1.86 -9.59
CA ARG A 163 13.68 -2.95 -10.27
C ARG A 163 14.61 -2.43 -11.38
N ARG A 164 14.27 -1.28 -11.97
CA ARG A 164 15.06 -0.64 -13.03
C ARG A 164 15.19 0.87 -12.76
N PRO A 165 16.07 1.28 -11.84
CA PRO A 165 16.33 2.68 -11.56
C PRO A 165 16.75 3.44 -12.81
N ARG A 166 16.35 4.71 -12.92
CA ARG A 166 16.63 5.59 -14.05
C ARG A 166 17.17 6.93 -13.59
N ALA A 167 17.84 7.62 -14.48
CA ALA A 167 18.29 8.99 -14.26
C ALA A 167 17.12 9.89 -13.84
N PHE A 168 17.38 10.85 -12.99
CA PHE A 168 16.47 11.88 -12.47
C PHE A 168 15.42 11.40 -11.44
N TRP A 169 15.32 10.11 -11.14
CA TRP A 169 14.35 9.58 -10.19
C TRP A 169 14.84 9.56 -8.72
N GLY A 170 16.11 9.87 -8.48
CA GLY A 170 16.75 10.09 -7.19
C GLY A 170 16.09 9.41 -5.99
N ALA A 171 15.61 10.21 -5.05
CA ALA A 171 15.03 9.73 -3.80
C ALA A 171 13.84 8.78 -3.99
N TYR A 172 13.00 9.01 -5.01
CA TYR A 172 11.87 8.11 -5.27
C TYR A 172 12.32 6.68 -5.61
N ALA A 173 13.27 6.57 -6.56
CA ALA A 173 13.81 5.26 -6.94
C ALA A 173 14.46 4.56 -5.74
N VAL A 174 15.33 5.27 -4.99
CA VAL A 174 15.98 4.72 -3.81
C VAL A 174 14.96 4.29 -2.75
N SER A 175 13.92 5.09 -2.50
CA SER A 175 12.87 4.72 -1.54
C SER A 175 12.12 3.45 -1.97
N LYS A 176 11.84 3.28 -3.26
CA LYS A 176 11.14 2.10 -3.78
C LYS A 176 12.03 0.85 -3.83
N CYS A 177 13.32 0.99 -4.11
CA CYS A 177 14.30 -0.08 -3.91
C CYS A 177 14.36 -0.50 -2.42
N GLY A 178 14.37 0.48 -1.50
CA GLY A 178 14.35 0.23 -0.06
C GLY A 178 13.09 -0.52 0.39
N ILE A 179 11.91 -0.17 -0.15
CA ILE A 179 10.64 -0.89 0.12
C ILE A 179 10.69 -2.35 -0.35
N GLU A 180 11.28 -2.62 -1.52
CA GLU A 180 11.45 -4.00 -2.00
C GLU A 180 12.38 -4.80 -1.07
N ALA A 181 13.46 -4.18 -0.61
CA ALA A 181 14.39 -4.80 0.35
C ALA A 181 13.69 -5.04 1.70
N LEU A 182 13.00 -4.02 2.26
CA LEU A 182 12.26 -4.12 3.51
C LEU A 182 11.21 -5.23 3.46
N SER A 183 10.46 -5.32 2.35
CA SER A 183 9.45 -6.35 2.14
C SER A 183 10.05 -7.77 2.22
N ARG A 184 11.18 -8.00 1.57
CA ARG A 184 11.85 -9.32 1.56
C ARG A 184 12.44 -9.65 2.92
N THR A 185 13.12 -8.69 3.57
CA THR A 185 13.69 -8.88 4.90
C THR A 185 12.60 -9.27 5.91
N LEU A 186 11.49 -8.52 5.92
CA LEU A 186 10.40 -8.78 6.82
C LEU A 186 9.69 -10.12 6.52
N ALA A 187 9.58 -10.48 5.24
CA ALA A 187 9.02 -11.78 4.83
C ALA A 187 9.84 -12.95 5.35
N ASP A 188 11.17 -12.85 5.30
CA ASP A 188 12.11 -13.84 5.80
C ASP A 188 12.05 -13.95 7.34
N GLU A 189 12.05 -12.81 8.04
CA GLU A 189 11.91 -12.76 9.51
C GLU A 189 10.60 -13.37 10.02
N LEU A 190 9.52 -13.28 9.25
CA LEU A 190 8.19 -13.76 9.62
C LEU A 190 7.86 -15.16 9.08
N GLU A 191 8.72 -15.77 8.27
CA GLU A 191 8.46 -17.05 7.61
C GLU A 191 8.07 -18.14 8.61
N HIS A 192 8.78 -18.24 9.74
CA HIS A 192 8.53 -19.24 10.78
C HIS A 192 7.16 -19.11 11.45
N SER A 193 6.54 -17.92 11.41
CA SER A 193 5.20 -17.74 11.98
C SER A 193 4.10 -18.35 11.10
N GLY A 194 4.34 -18.44 9.78
CA GLY A 194 3.48 -19.06 8.79
C GLY A 194 2.15 -18.36 8.48
N HIS A 195 1.78 -17.36 9.29
CA HIS A 195 0.48 -16.68 9.20
C HIS A 195 0.54 -15.19 8.86
N VAL A 196 1.74 -14.61 8.74
CA VAL A 196 1.94 -13.23 8.26
C VAL A 196 2.70 -13.25 6.95
N ARG A 197 2.04 -12.88 5.87
CA ARG A 197 2.64 -12.81 4.52
C ARG A 197 3.02 -11.38 4.20
N VAL A 198 4.18 -11.17 3.60
CA VAL A 198 4.70 -9.86 3.23
C VAL A 198 5.10 -9.84 1.77
N ASN A 199 4.52 -8.95 0.99
CA ASN A 199 4.81 -8.85 -0.43
C ASN A 199 4.92 -7.40 -0.89
N ALA A 200 5.71 -7.15 -1.93
CA ALA A 200 5.73 -5.89 -2.65
C ALA A 200 4.87 -6.01 -3.91
N LEU A 201 4.10 -4.96 -4.22
CA LEU A 201 3.21 -4.95 -5.38
C LEU A 201 3.39 -3.65 -6.17
N ASN A 202 3.82 -3.78 -7.43
CA ASN A 202 3.95 -2.67 -8.35
C ASN A 202 2.63 -2.45 -9.10
N PRO A 203 1.94 -1.31 -8.91
CA PRO A 203 0.70 -1.01 -9.61
C PRO A 203 0.88 -0.78 -11.12
N GLY A 204 2.11 -0.51 -11.59
CA GLY A 204 2.38 -0.08 -12.94
C GLY A 204 1.96 1.37 -13.22
N PRO A 205 1.90 1.80 -14.50
CA PRO A 205 1.36 3.10 -14.90
C PRO A 205 -0.14 3.20 -14.61
N VAL A 206 -0.53 4.11 -13.69
CA VAL A 206 -1.93 4.29 -13.26
C VAL A 206 -2.30 5.76 -13.30
N ARG A 207 -3.50 6.08 -13.76
CA ARG A 207 -4.04 7.44 -13.82
C ARG A 207 -4.21 8.03 -12.41
N THR A 208 -3.15 8.64 -11.91
CA THR A 208 -3.09 9.28 -10.60
C THR A 208 -2.47 10.67 -10.70
N ARG A 209 -2.72 11.51 -9.69
CA ARG A 209 -2.04 12.81 -9.58
C ARG A 209 -0.51 12.67 -9.56
N MET A 210 0.01 11.64 -8.90
CA MET A 210 1.47 11.37 -8.87
C MET A 210 2.00 11.05 -10.27
N ARG A 211 1.27 10.25 -11.06
CA ARG A 211 1.66 9.93 -12.45
C ARG A 211 1.65 11.17 -13.33
N ALA A 212 0.62 12.01 -13.23
CA ALA A 212 0.56 13.27 -13.98
C ALA A 212 1.70 14.25 -13.62
N GLN A 213 2.16 14.24 -12.36
CA GLN A 213 3.33 15.01 -11.95
C GLN A 213 4.64 14.44 -12.52
N ALA A 214 4.76 13.11 -12.58
CA ALA A 214 5.95 12.44 -13.09
C ALA A 214 6.07 12.53 -14.61
N PHE A 215 4.95 12.52 -15.32
CA PHE A 215 4.87 12.49 -16.79
C PHE A 215 3.82 13.48 -17.28
N PRO A 216 4.09 14.81 -17.25
CA PRO A 216 3.09 15.83 -17.60
C PRO A 216 2.62 15.77 -19.07
N ALA A 217 3.44 15.23 -19.96
CA ALA A 217 3.12 15.11 -21.39
C ALA A 217 2.44 13.79 -21.77
N GLU A 218 2.23 12.88 -20.80
CA GLU A 218 1.59 11.59 -21.06
C GLU A 218 0.07 11.76 -21.17
N ASP A 219 -0.54 11.12 -22.18
CA ASP A 219 -2.00 11.12 -22.31
C ASP A 219 -2.64 10.26 -21.20
N PRO A 220 -3.38 10.87 -20.26
CA PRO A 220 -4.00 10.12 -19.17
C PRO A 220 -5.06 9.11 -19.64
N SER A 221 -5.61 9.25 -20.86
CA SER A 221 -6.61 8.32 -21.39
C SER A 221 -6.03 6.93 -21.69
N GLN A 222 -4.71 6.84 -21.90
CA GLN A 222 -3.99 5.59 -22.13
C GLN A 222 -3.63 4.83 -20.85
N LEU A 223 -3.92 5.39 -19.70
CA LEU A 223 -3.60 4.81 -18.40
C LEU A 223 -4.81 4.13 -17.78
N LEU A 224 -4.58 2.99 -17.14
CA LEU A 224 -5.60 2.34 -16.32
C LEU A 224 -6.00 3.23 -15.15
N LEU A 225 -7.27 3.18 -14.80
CA LEU A 225 -7.78 3.79 -13.58
C LEU A 225 -7.28 3.01 -12.34
N PRO A 226 -7.17 3.67 -11.17
CA PRO A 226 -6.80 2.98 -9.93
C PRO A 226 -7.69 1.78 -9.59
N GLU A 227 -8.97 1.86 -9.94
CA GLU A 227 -9.96 0.80 -9.71
C GLU A 227 -9.68 -0.46 -10.53
N GLN A 228 -9.04 -0.32 -11.68
CA GLN A 228 -8.75 -1.44 -12.60
C GLN A 228 -7.55 -2.28 -12.17
N ILE A 229 -6.70 -1.76 -11.27
CA ILE A 229 -5.49 -2.46 -10.80
C ILE A 229 -5.66 -3.03 -9.37
N VAL A 230 -6.87 -3.01 -8.84
CA VAL A 230 -7.16 -3.48 -7.48
C VAL A 230 -7.19 -5.00 -7.32
N PRO A 231 -7.59 -5.83 -8.31
CA PRO A 231 -7.70 -7.27 -8.12
C PRO A 231 -6.48 -7.95 -7.50
N PRO A 232 -5.22 -7.65 -7.88
CA PRO A 232 -4.04 -8.19 -7.23
C PRO A 232 -3.89 -7.82 -5.74
N TYR A 233 -4.36 -6.63 -5.34
CA TYR A 233 -4.39 -6.26 -3.92
C TYR A 233 -5.39 -7.12 -3.14
N LEU A 234 -6.61 -7.31 -3.68
CA LEU A 234 -7.62 -8.18 -3.05
C LEU A 234 -7.14 -9.63 -2.98
N TRP A 235 -6.45 -10.12 -4.03
CA TRP A 235 -5.85 -11.44 -4.04
C TRP A 235 -4.82 -11.61 -2.92
N LEU A 236 -3.91 -10.64 -2.75
CA LEU A 236 -2.90 -10.66 -1.68
C LEU A 236 -3.53 -10.51 -0.29
N LEU A 237 -4.60 -9.75 -0.15
CA LEU A 237 -5.32 -9.56 1.11
C LEU A 237 -6.18 -10.77 1.47
N GLY A 238 -6.57 -11.58 0.50
CA GLY A 238 -7.44 -12.74 0.68
C GLY A 238 -6.69 -14.08 0.83
N PRO A 239 -7.43 -15.17 1.05
CA PRO A 239 -6.86 -16.50 1.24
C PRO A 239 -6.27 -17.12 -0.04
N ALA A 240 -6.64 -16.63 -1.22
CA ALA A 240 -6.17 -17.17 -2.50
C ALA A 240 -4.65 -17.03 -2.71
N SER A 241 -3.98 -16.17 -1.92
CA SER A 241 -2.53 -15.97 -1.96
C SER A 241 -1.78 -16.68 -0.82
N HIS A 242 -2.41 -17.65 -0.15
CA HIS A 242 -1.71 -18.45 0.85
C HIS A 242 -0.45 -19.08 0.24
N GLY A 243 0.67 -19.02 0.98
CA GLY A 243 1.98 -19.49 0.51
C GLY A 243 2.73 -18.49 -0.38
N VAL A 244 2.15 -17.32 -0.69
CA VAL A 244 2.84 -16.25 -1.42
C VAL A 244 3.44 -15.26 -0.42
N ASN A 245 4.75 -15.39 -0.19
CA ASN A 245 5.52 -14.58 0.75
C ASN A 245 6.84 -14.13 0.12
N GLY A 246 7.32 -12.93 0.44
CA GLY A 246 8.60 -12.37 -0.02
C GLY A 246 8.65 -12.05 -1.52
N ARG A 247 7.49 -11.95 -2.19
CA ARG A 247 7.42 -11.72 -3.63
C ARG A 247 7.30 -10.24 -3.97
N SER A 248 7.84 -9.92 -5.14
CA SER A 248 7.65 -8.64 -5.80
C SER A 248 6.84 -8.90 -7.08
N LEU A 249 5.58 -8.44 -7.08
CA LEU A 249 4.58 -8.75 -8.09
C LEU A 249 4.17 -7.49 -8.86
N ASP A 250 3.55 -7.67 -10.02
CA ASP A 250 3.03 -6.60 -10.87
C ASP A 250 1.50 -6.68 -11.00
N CYS A 251 0.78 -5.55 -10.84
CA CYS A 251 -0.65 -5.49 -11.09
C CYS A 251 -0.99 -5.57 -12.59
N GLN A 252 -0.05 -5.18 -13.43
CA GLN A 252 -0.22 -5.13 -14.89
C GLN A 252 0.79 -6.07 -15.56
N PRO A 253 0.46 -6.66 -16.69
CA PRO A 253 1.43 -7.43 -17.46
C PRO A 253 2.70 -6.62 -17.72
N SER A 254 3.85 -7.27 -17.65
CA SER A 254 5.14 -6.66 -17.96
C SER A 254 5.19 -6.27 -19.45
N GLY A 255 4.62 -5.11 -19.76
CA GLY A 255 4.78 -4.48 -21.07
C GLY A 255 6.07 -3.65 -21.08
N GLU A 256 6.72 -3.50 -22.21
CA GLU A 256 7.96 -2.70 -22.41
C GLU A 256 7.80 -1.19 -22.12
N ARG A 257 6.64 -0.75 -21.61
CA ARG A 257 6.33 0.64 -21.26
C ARG A 257 6.57 0.87 -19.75
N ALA A 258 7.81 0.98 -19.39
CA ALA A 258 8.21 1.45 -18.05
C ALA A 258 8.92 2.81 -18.17
#